data_55ec7f18ff8746fff614181d94a332c7
#
_entry.id   55ec7f18ff8746fff614181d94a332c7
#
_cell.length_a   1.000
_cell.length_b   1.000
_cell.length_c   1.000
_cell.angle_alpha   90.00
_cell.angle_beta   90.00
_cell.angle_gamma   90.00
#
_symmetry.space_group_name_H-M   'P 1'
#
loop_
_entity.id
_entity.type
_entity.pdbx_description
1 polymer ?
#
loop_
_entity_poly.entity_id
_entity_poly.type
_entity_poly.pdbx_seq_one_letter_code
_entity_poly.pdbx_strand_id
1 'polypeptide(L)'
;MIDTAANSLPQVRAGTIKAYALTANTRLAAAPDIPTVDEAGLPGLHARNWQAVFLPKGTPQDVIMRLNAAIVTALADATVRRRLADIGQEIFPREQQTPHALAAYQKAEIDKWWPIVKEANIKAE
;
A
#
# COMPACT_ATOMS: atom_id res chain seq x y z
N MET A 1 5.93 -15.45 8.64
CA MET A 1 4.68 -14.93 8.06
C MET A 1 4.96 -13.53 7.52
N ILE A 2 4.45 -13.20 6.36
CA ILE A 2 4.40 -11.83 5.83
C ILE A 2 2.94 -11.38 5.96
N ASP A 3 2.73 -10.18 6.53
CA ASP A 3 1.39 -9.64 6.76
C ASP A 3 1.42 -8.11 6.66
N THR A 4 0.25 -7.48 6.60
CA THR A 4 0.16 -6.02 6.51
C THR A 4 0.44 -5.36 7.86
N ALA A 5 1.04 -4.18 7.82
CA ALA A 5 1.30 -3.40 9.03
C ALA A 5 0.01 -3.12 9.82
N ALA A 6 -1.10 -2.85 9.11
CA ALA A 6 -2.39 -2.60 9.74
C ALA A 6 -2.88 -3.75 10.64
N ASN A 7 -2.59 -5.00 10.24
CA ASN A 7 -2.96 -6.17 11.03
C ASN A 7 -1.94 -6.47 12.14
N SER A 8 -0.66 -6.33 11.83
CA SER A 8 0.42 -6.81 12.71
C SER A 8 0.87 -5.80 13.74
N LEU A 9 0.85 -4.48 13.47
CA LEU A 9 1.34 -3.47 14.42
C LEU A 9 0.66 -3.49 15.79
N PRO A 10 -0.65 -3.66 15.91
CA PRO A 10 -1.28 -3.78 17.23
C PRO A 10 -0.72 -4.94 18.06
N GLN A 11 -0.45 -6.06 17.40
CA GLN A 11 0.10 -7.27 18.05
C GLN A 11 1.58 -7.11 18.40
N VAL A 12 2.35 -6.45 17.55
CA VAL A 12 3.76 -6.10 17.84
C VAL A 12 3.83 -5.17 19.03
N ARG A 13 2.98 -4.13 19.09
CA ARG A 13 2.89 -3.20 20.22
C ARG A 13 2.47 -3.88 21.52
N ALA A 14 1.59 -4.88 21.43
CA ALA A 14 1.19 -5.71 22.57
C ALA A 14 2.25 -6.76 22.96
N GLY A 15 3.33 -6.91 22.22
CA GLY A 15 4.39 -7.88 22.48
C GLY A 15 4.01 -9.34 22.20
N THR A 16 2.87 -9.60 21.54
CA THR A 16 2.39 -10.96 21.25
C THR A 16 3.06 -11.58 20.04
N ILE A 17 3.58 -10.75 19.13
CA ILE A 17 4.41 -11.16 17.99
C ILE A 17 5.62 -10.25 17.85
N LYS A 18 6.67 -10.75 17.19
CA LYS A 18 7.88 -9.99 16.88
C LYS A 18 7.92 -9.67 15.38
N ALA A 19 8.14 -8.39 15.05
CA ALA A 19 8.46 -7.98 13.69
C ALA A 19 9.98 -7.94 13.50
N TYR A 20 10.46 -8.46 12.39
CA TYR A 20 11.89 -8.51 12.06
C TYR A 20 12.29 -7.45 11.05
N ALA A 21 11.44 -7.18 10.06
CA ALA A 21 11.67 -6.16 9.05
C ALA A 21 10.37 -5.75 8.35
N LEU A 22 10.42 -4.60 7.69
CA LEU A 22 9.39 -4.06 6.81
C LEU A 22 9.83 -4.24 5.35
N THR A 23 8.93 -4.70 4.49
CA THR A 23 9.17 -4.82 3.03
C THR A 23 9.02 -3.49 2.28
N ALA A 24 9.02 -2.37 3.00
CA ALA A 24 8.99 -1.01 2.47
C ALA A 24 10.41 -0.46 2.26
N ASN A 25 10.56 0.56 1.41
CA ASN A 25 11.85 1.21 1.15
C ASN A 25 12.31 2.13 2.30
N THR A 26 11.37 2.51 3.17
CA THR A 26 11.63 3.38 4.33
C THR A 26 10.97 2.80 5.56
N ARG A 27 11.50 3.13 6.73
CA ARG A 27 10.88 2.75 8.00
C ARG A 27 9.51 3.41 8.15
N LEU A 28 8.59 2.68 8.75
CA LEU A 28 7.24 3.18 9.00
C LEU A 28 7.25 4.15 10.18
N ALA A 29 6.68 5.34 10.03
CA ALA A 29 6.61 6.34 11.09
C ALA A 29 5.89 5.82 12.35
N ALA A 30 4.90 4.93 12.18
CA ALA A 30 4.19 4.29 13.28
C ALA A 30 5.01 3.22 14.02
N ALA A 31 6.17 2.79 13.49
CA ALA A 31 7.05 1.78 14.07
C ALA A 31 8.51 2.01 13.63
N PRO A 32 9.15 3.10 14.08
CA PRO A 32 10.48 3.51 13.64
C PRO A 32 11.59 2.54 14.07
N ASP A 33 11.33 1.70 15.07
CA ASP A 33 12.29 0.71 15.57
C ASP A 33 12.37 -0.55 14.70
N ILE A 34 11.39 -0.78 13.81
CA ILE A 34 11.41 -1.93 12.91
C ILE A 34 12.24 -1.55 11.67
N PRO A 35 13.34 -2.26 11.37
CA PRO A 35 14.17 -1.99 10.21
C PRO A 35 13.43 -2.33 8.88
N THR A 36 13.91 -1.77 7.79
CA THR A 36 13.52 -2.22 6.45
C THR A 36 14.21 -3.53 6.09
N VAL A 37 13.73 -4.23 5.08
CA VAL A 37 14.38 -5.45 4.57
C VAL A 37 15.80 -5.19 4.08
N ASP A 38 16.08 -4.02 3.52
CA ASP A 38 17.43 -3.63 3.09
C ASP A 38 18.38 -3.50 4.30
N GLU A 39 17.92 -2.84 5.37
CA GLU A 39 18.67 -2.70 6.63
C GLU A 39 18.86 -4.06 7.33
N ALA A 40 17.90 -4.99 7.14
CA ALA A 40 17.95 -6.35 7.70
C ALA A 40 18.77 -7.34 6.85
N GLY A 41 19.43 -6.89 5.78
CA GLY A 41 20.32 -7.72 4.96
C GLY A 41 19.59 -8.50 3.84
N LEU A 42 18.37 -8.13 3.47
CA LEU A 42 17.60 -8.72 2.37
C LEU A 42 17.25 -7.64 1.32
N PRO A 43 18.26 -7.04 0.65
CA PRO A 43 18.02 -5.96 -0.29
C PRO A 43 17.18 -6.43 -1.49
N GLY A 44 16.26 -5.56 -1.91
CA GLY A 44 15.42 -5.82 -3.07
C GLY A 44 14.13 -6.63 -2.80
N LEU A 45 13.92 -7.12 -1.58
CA LEU A 45 12.67 -7.80 -1.21
C LEU A 45 11.58 -6.78 -0.89
N HIS A 46 11.23 -5.93 -1.87
CA HIS A 46 10.21 -4.90 -1.71
C HIS A 46 8.85 -5.39 -2.18
N ALA A 47 7.91 -5.47 -1.24
CA ALA A 47 6.50 -5.71 -1.50
C ALA A 47 5.65 -4.72 -0.71
N ARG A 48 4.74 -4.02 -1.38
CA ARG A 48 3.80 -3.09 -0.76
C ARG A 48 2.39 -3.57 -0.97
N ASN A 49 1.60 -3.53 0.08
CA ASN A 49 0.15 -3.60 -0.04
C ASN A 49 -0.37 -2.19 -0.39
N TRP A 50 -1.23 -2.11 -1.37
CA TRP A 50 -1.86 -0.85 -1.78
C TRP A 50 -3.35 -1.05 -2.00
N GLN A 51 -4.11 0.01 -1.83
CA GLN A 51 -5.57 0.00 -1.95
C GLN A 51 -5.99 1.10 -2.92
N ALA A 52 -6.98 0.80 -3.73
CA ALA A 52 -7.53 1.73 -4.70
C ALA A 52 -9.04 1.52 -4.88
N VAL A 53 -9.70 2.53 -5.39
CA VAL A 53 -11.12 2.47 -5.77
C VAL A 53 -11.19 2.29 -7.28
N PHE A 54 -11.89 1.25 -7.71
CA PHE A 54 -12.15 0.94 -9.10
C PHE A 54 -13.63 1.10 -9.41
N LEU A 55 -13.94 1.46 -10.64
CA LEU A 55 -15.28 1.66 -11.14
C LEU A 55 -15.56 0.69 -12.31
N PRO A 56 -16.82 0.34 -12.58
CA PRO A 56 -17.18 -0.48 -13.73
C PRO A 56 -16.70 0.13 -15.05
N LYS A 57 -16.40 -0.75 -16.01
CA LYS A 57 -16.03 -0.32 -17.36
C LYS A 57 -17.16 0.52 -17.97
N GLY A 58 -16.80 1.64 -18.58
CA GLY A 58 -17.76 2.54 -19.22
C GLY A 58 -18.36 3.60 -18.29
N THR A 59 -17.89 3.69 -17.03
CA THR A 59 -18.29 4.81 -16.16
C THR A 59 -17.95 6.15 -16.81
N PRO A 60 -18.88 7.12 -16.90
CA PRO A 60 -18.64 8.43 -17.48
C PRO A 60 -17.48 9.17 -16.80
N GLN A 61 -16.72 9.92 -17.60
CA GLN A 61 -15.51 10.60 -17.12
C GLN A 61 -15.80 11.63 -16.02
N ASP A 62 -16.92 12.33 -16.10
CA ASP A 62 -17.35 13.29 -15.08
C ASP A 62 -17.62 12.62 -13.73
N VAL A 63 -18.20 11.42 -13.72
CA VAL A 63 -18.40 10.61 -12.51
C VAL A 63 -17.07 10.19 -11.90
N ILE A 64 -16.13 9.71 -12.74
CA ILE A 64 -14.78 9.35 -12.31
C ILE A 64 -14.10 10.55 -11.64
N MET A 65 -14.13 11.71 -12.28
CA MET A 65 -13.47 12.91 -11.76
C MET A 65 -14.12 13.43 -10.47
N ARG A 66 -15.44 13.36 -10.35
CA ARG A 66 -16.15 13.74 -9.11
C ARG A 66 -15.80 12.84 -7.94
N LEU A 67 -15.76 11.53 -8.17
CA LEU A 67 -15.36 10.56 -7.14
C LEU A 67 -13.90 10.72 -6.75
N ASN A 68 -13.02 10.90 -7.73
CA ASN A 68 -11.61 11.17 -7.44
C ASN A 68 -11.45 12.44 -6.58
N ALA A 69 -12.12 13.54 -6.93
CA ALA A 69 -12.08 14.78 -6.14
C ALA A 69 -12.56 14.56 -4.70
N ALA A 70 -13.64 13.82 -4.50
CA ALA A 70 -14.16 13.50 -3.17
C ALA A 70 -13.16 12.65 -2.34
N ILE A 71 -12.56 11.61 -2.95
CA ILE A 71 -11.54 10.78 -2.30
C ILE A 71 -10.33 11.61 -1.92
N VAL A 72 -9.84 12.44 -2.83
CA VAL A 72 -8.68 13.31 -2.59
C VAL A 72 -8.95 14.31 -1.47
N THR A 73 -10.17 14.85 -1.38
CA THR A 73 -10.59 15.71 -0.27
C THR A 73 -10.61 14.95 1.05
N ALA A 74 -11.18 13.74 1.06
CA ALA A 74 -11.19 12.88 2.25
C ALA A 74 -9.78 12.51 2.73
N LEU A 75 -8.86 12.18 1.81
CA LEU A 75 -7.46 11.88 2.12
C LEU A 75 -6.66 13.11 2.61
N ALA A 76 -7.13 14.32 2.36
CA ALA A 76 -6.54 15.55 2.89
C ALA A 76 -7.03 15.89 4.31
N ASP A 77 -8.13 15.29 4.77
CA ASP A 77 -8.68 15.53 6.11
C ASP A 77 -7.71 15.04 7.21
N ALA A 78 -7.48 15.89 8.21
CA ALA A 78 -6.52 15.60 9.28
C ALA A 78 -6.90 14.38 10.12
N THR A 79 -8.19 14.13 10.33
CA THR A 79 -8.68 12.98 11.11
C THR A 79 -8.48 11.68 10.33
N VAL A 80 -8.79 11.69 9.02
CA VAL A 80 -8.56 10.54 8.12
C VAL A 80 -7.07 10.23 8.06
N ARG A 81 -6.22 11.23 7.83
CA ARG A 81 -4.76 11.07 7.79
C ARG A 81 -4.22 10.44 9.07
N ARG A 82 -4.63 10.94 10.22
CA ARG A 82 -4.21 10.41 11.53
C ARG A 82 -4.63 8.94 11.68
N ARG A 83 -5.89 8.61 11.41
CA ARG A 83 -6.39 7.23 11.52
C ARG A 83 -5.65 6.26 10.61
N LEU A 84 -5.35 6.66 9.38
CA LEU A 84 -4.57 5.84 8.46
C LEU A 84 -3.14 5.66 8.95
N ALA A 85 -2.49 6.71 9.44
CA ALA A 85 -1.14 6.64 10.01
C ALA A 85 -1.09 5.73 11.24
N ASP A 86 -2.08 5.79 12.13
CA ASP A 86 -2.17 4.97 13.35
C ASP A 86 -2.16 3.46 13.05
N ILE A 87 -2.73 3.06 11.92
CA ILE A 87 -2.72 1.67 11.44
C ILE A 87 -1.59 1.37 10.45
N GLY A 88 -0.64 2.30 10.27
CA GLY A 88 0.51 2.11 9.39
C GLY A 88 0.18 2.18 7.89
N GLN A 89 -0.91 2.84 7.52
CA GLN A 89 -1.24 3.11 6.12
C GLN A 89 -0.67 4.46 5.69
N GLU A 90 0.14 4.45 4.64
CA GLU A 90 0.66 5.66 4.01
C GLU A 90 -0.26 6.13 2.89
N ILE A 91 -0.48 7.44 2.81
CA ILE A 91 -1.24 8.07 1.74
C ILE A 91 -0.26 8.45 0.63
N PHE A 92 -0.56 8.04 -0.60
CA PHE A 92 0.22 8.44 -1.78
C PHE A 92 0.32 9.97 -1.90
N PRO A 93 1.44 10.51 -2.41
CA PRO A 93 1.60 11.93 -2.71
C PRO A 93 0.46 12.46 -3.59
N ARG A 94 0.12 13.75 -3.42
CA ARG A 94 -1.05 14.38 -4.07
C ARG A 94 -1.04 14.21 -5.59
N GLU A 95 0.10 14.33 -6.21
CA GLU A 95 0.31 14.18 -7.65
C GLU A 95 0.03 12.75 -8.15
N GLN A 96 0.10 11.77 -7.26
CA GLN A 96 -0.19 10.36 -7.57
C GLN A 96 -1.64 9.97 -7.28
N GLN A 97 -2.45 10.85 -6.69
CA GLN A 97 -3.85 10.60 -6.38
C GLN A 97 -4.78 10.89 -7.57
N THR A 98 -4.42 10.46 -8.76
CA THR A 98 -5.19 10.67 -9.98
C THR A 98 -5.53 9.33 -10.65
N PRO A 99 -6.63 9.24 -11.43
CA PRO A 99 -6.96 8.04 -12.19
C PRO A 99 -5.84 7.58 -13.12
N HIS A 100 -5.15 8.54 -13.76
CA HIS A 100 -4.03 8.25 -14.65
C HIS A 100 -2.84 7.66 -13.90
N ALA A 101 -2.47 8.25 -12.76
CA ALA A 101 -1.37 7.74 -11.94
C ALA A 101 -1.67 6.33 -11.39
N LEU A 102 -2.93 6.07 -10.99
CA LEU A 102 -3.35 4.74 -10.57
C LEU A 102 -3.21 3.71 -11.70
N ALA A 103 -3.64 4.05 -12.92
CA ALA A 103 -3.53 3.15 -14.07
C ALA A 103 -2.06 2.81 -14.39
N ALA A 104 -1.17 3.81 -14.35
CA ALA A 104 0.26 3.62 -14.57
C ALA A 104 0.88 2.75 -13.44
N TYR A 105 0.52 3.01 -12.19
CA TYR A 105 0.99 2.24 -11.05
C TYR A 105 0.54 0.78 -11.11
N GLN A 106 -0.75 0.55 -11.37
CA GLN A 106 -1.31 -0.81 -11.51
C GLN A 106 -0.60 -1.58 -12.63
N LYS A 107 -0.35 -0.93 -13.77
CA LYS A 107 0.38 -1.57 -14.87
C LYS A 107 1.78 -1.97 -14.44
N ALA A 108 2.52 -1.10 -13.77
CA ALA A 108 3.86 -1.38 -13.28
C ALA A 108 3.88 -2.55 -12.28
N GLU A 109 2.90 -2.61 -11.37
CA GLU A 109 2.75 -3.73 -10.44
C GLU A 109 2.45 -5.05 -11.17
N ILE A 110 1.57 -5.03 -12.18
CA ILE A 110 1.30 -6.22 -13.00
C ILE A 110 2.57 -6.67 -13.73
N ASP A 111 3.29 -5.76 -14.37
CA ASP A 111 4.52 -6.08 -15.10
C ASP A 111 5.61 -6.65 -14.17
N LYS A 112 5.65 -6.21 -12.91
CA LYS A 112 6.56 -6.71 -11.87
C LYS A 112 6.20 -8.11 -11.38
N TRP A 113 4.94 -8.32 -11.01
CA TRP A 113 4.52 -9.52 -10.30
C TRP A 113 4.12 -10.67 -11.23
N TRP A 114 3.62 -10.37 -12.43
CA TRP A 114 3.13 -11.38 -13.34
C TRP A 114 4.16 -12.45 -13.75
N PRO A 115 5.43 -12.10 -14.04
CA PRO A 115 6.47 -13.10 -14.29
C PRO A 115 6.66 -14.05 -13.11
N ILE A 116 6.73 -13.51 -11.89
CA ILE A 116 6.93 -14.28 -10.65
C ILE A 116 5.76 -15.24 -10.40
N VAL A 117 4.51 -14.75 -10.57
CA VAL A 117 3.30 -15.57 -10.42
C VAL A 117 3.28 -16.73 -11.42
N LYS A 118 3.69 -16.47 -12.67
CA LYS A 118 3.79 -17.51 -13.71
C LYS A 118 4.86 -18.53 -13.39
N GLU A 119 6.05 -18.09 -13.03
CA GLU A 119 7.18 -18.97 -12.72
C GLU A 119 6.87 -19.87 -11.51
N ALA A 120 6.25 -19.30 -10.49
CA ALA A 120 5.81 -20.02 -9.30
C ALA A 120 4.56 -20.87 -9.52
N ASN A 121 3.96 -20.86 -10.72
CA ASN A 121 2.72 -21.57 -11.07
C ASN A 121 1.57 -21.32 -10.07
N ILE A 122 1.47 -20.10 -9.56
CA ILE A 122 0.41 -19.69 -8.64
C ILE A 122 -0.91 -19.58 -9.42
N LYS A 123 -1.92 -20.35 -8.98
CA LYS A 123 -3.27 -20.32 -9.55
C LYS A 123 -4.22 -19.66 -8.56
N ALA A 124 -5.10 -18.80 -9.07
CA ALA A 124 -6.24 -18.33 -8.27
C ALA A 124 -7.23 -19.49 -8.07
N GLU A 125 -7.62 -19.74 -6.84
CA GLU A 125 -8.71 -20.65 -6.49
C GLU A 125 -10.06 -19.99 -6.69
#